data_0945a7bd4a60a17f76e375d1595f0e04
#
_entry.id   0945a7bd4a60a17f76e375d1595f0e04
#
_cell.length_a   1.000
_cell.length_b   1.000
_cell.length_c   1.000
_cell.angle_alpha   90.00
_cell.angle_beta   90.00
_cell.angle_gamma   90.00
#
_symmetry.space_group_name_H-M   'P 1'
#
loop_
_entity.id
_entity.type
_entity.pdbx_description
1 polymer ?
#
loop_
_entity_poly.entity_id
_entity_poly.type
_entity_poly.pdbx_seq_one_letter_code
_entity_poly.pdbx_strand_id
1 'polypeptide(L)'
;LVCMFSCSPDRPSYVLSEDDIEDVLVDYHLALAMAEIETGDLQSNRYVLTQAALKKHNLTEAELDSSMLYWCQNSEKFVKICERVSERLNYMAESQGVERQEKNPYSYLATEGDTANVWNLREGVVLIPNMVDNIYSFTIESDTTYQAGDSFMWGFTTQFLNSDHYNEAYALLSVHYENDSIIGTSQRIGGNRQIEVRLNSPAKYKELSIRSVNGTIYMPLRKEGFGILAMNNFVLVRYHDMTKKERKEEVLVVDSTDKTQELQVADSARVRQNPYDIRDEQADERTIRIVRDK
;
A
#
# COMPACT_ATOMS: atom_id res chain seq x y z
N LEU A 1 28.69 24.93 37.52
CA LEU A 1 27.98 23.80 36.83
C LEU A 1 26.79 24.40 36.12
N VAL A 2 26.91 24.65 34.83
CA VAL A 2 25.81 25.15 34.00
C VAL A 2 25.02 23.94 33.50
N CYS A 3 23.84 23.70 34.08
CA CYS A 3 22.87 22.74 33.55
C CYS A 3 22.27 23.32 32.29
N MET A 4 22.73 22.85 31.14
CA MET A 4 22.08 23.08 29.83
C MET A 4 20.79 22.27 29.86
N PHE A 5 19.67 22.90 30.18
CA PHE A 5 18.36 22.36 29.87
C PHE A 5 18.24 22.34 28.36
N SER A 6 18.36 21.13 27.77
CA SER A 6 17.95 20.88 26.42
C SER A 6 16.42 21.04 26.36
N CYS A 7 15.95 22.22 26.00
CA CYS A 7 14.58 22.40 25.58
C CYS A 7 14.42 21.65 24.27
N SER A 8 13.79 20.48 24.30
CA SER A 8 13.06 19.99 23.14
C SER A 8 12.11 21.11 22.70
N PRO A 9 11.91 21.38 21.41
CA PRO A 9 10.93 22.37 20.98
C PRO A 9 9.58 21.95 21.59
N ASP A 10 9.10 22.76 22.53
CA ASP A 10 7.88 22.47 23.26
C ASP A 10 6.74 22.44 22.24
N ARG A 11 6.06 21.29 22.20
CA ARG A 11 4.77 21.16 21.53
C ARG A 11 3.86 22.30 22.00
N PRO A 12 3.20 23.03 21.07
CA PRO A 12 2.23 24.06 21.43
C PRO A 12 1.18 23.50 22.41
N SER A 13 0.78 24.30 23.39
CA SER A 13 -0.15 23.84 24.45
C SER A 13 -1.53 23.45 23.94
N TYR A 14 -1.92 23.92 22.75
CA TYR A 14 -3.18 23.58 22.09
C TYR A 14 -3.10 22.26 21.28
N VAL A 15 -1.93 21.68 21.14
CA VAL A 15 -1.73 20.41 20.44
C VAL A 15 -1.78 19.25 21.42
N LEU A 16 -2.55 18.24 21.11
CA LEU A 16 -2.64 17.00 21.91
C LEU A 16 -1.30 16.28 22.00
N SER A 17 -1.04 15.62 23.12
CA SER A 17 0.12 14.73 23.27
C SER A 17 0.02 13.52 22.33
N GLU A 18 1.12 12.76 22.19
CA GLU A 18 1.10 11.52 21.42
C GLU A 18 0.08 10.53 21.99
N ASP A 19 0.01 10.42 23.31
CA ASP A 19 -0.91 9.52 24.00
C ASP A 19 -2.37 10.03 23.90
N ASP A 20 -2.58 11.34 24.10
CA ASP A 20 -3.93 11.91 24.01
C ASP A 20 -4.52 11.78 22.59
N ILE A 21 -3.71 12.08 21.55
CA ILE A 21 -4.20 11.98 20.17
C ILE A 21 -4.43 10.52 19.76
N GLU A 22 -3.62 9.58 20.27
CA GLU A 22 -3.84 8.16 20.08
C GLU A 22 -5.20 7.72 20.64
N ASP A 23 -5.50 8.11 21.90
CA ASP A 23 -6.77 7.81 22.56
C ASP A 23 -7.97 8.40 21.80
N VAL A 24 -7.85 9.65 21.38
CA VAL A 24 -8.89 10.31 20.58
C VAL A 24 -9.12 9.59 19.27
N LEU A 25 -8.05 9.23 18.54
CA LEU A 25 -8.16 8.55 17.25
C LEU A 25 -8.79 7.16 17.37
N VAL A 26 -8.47 6.41 18.42
CA VAL A 26 -9.12 5.11 18.68
C VAL A 26 -10.64 5.29 18.83
N ASP A 27 -11.09 6.20 19.70
CA ASP A 27 -12.52 6.45 19.91
C ASP A 27 -13.18 7.03 18.66
N TYR A 28 -12.50 7.88 17.91
CA TYR A 28 -12.99 8.45 16.66
C TYR A 28 -13.23 7.37 15.60
N HIS A 29 -12.29 6.44 15.45
CA HIS A 29 -12.46 5.31 14.52
C HIS A 29 -13.58 4.35 14.95
N LEU A 30 -13.72 4.09 16.24
CA LEU A 30 -14.85 3.30 16.74
C LEU A 30 -16.18 3.99 16.46
N ALA A 31 -16.26 5.31 16.66
CA ALA A 31 -17.46 6.11 16.35
C ALA A 31 -17.82 6.04 14.85
N LEU A 32 -16.83 6.13 13.95
CA LEU A 32 -17.05 5.96 12.52
C LEU A 32 -17.57 4.56 12.17
N ALA A 33 -16.96 3.51 12.73
CA ALA A 33 -17.41 2.14 12.51
C ALA A 33 -18.82 1.89 13.05
N MET A 34 -19.15 2.43 14.22
CA MET A 34 -20.51 2.35 14.79
C MET A 34 -21.53 3.06 13.90
N ALA A 35 -21.17 4.21 13.31
CA ALA A 35 -22.07 4.94 12.42
C ALA A 35 -22.45 4.14 11.16
N GLU A 36 -21.59 3.24 10.70
CA GLU A 36 -21.84 2.39 9.51
C GLU A 36 -22.87 1.28 9.77
N ILE A 37 -22.99 0.83 11.02
CA ILE A 37 -23.93 -0.22 11.39
C ILE A 37 -25.25 0.33 11.99
N GLU A 38 -25.27 1.61 12.36
CA GLU A 38 -26.46 2.27 12.93
C GLU A 38 -27.50 2.54 11.84
N THR A 39 -28.79 2.38 12.21
CA THR A 39 -29.89 2.68 11.29
C THR A 39 -30.09 4.18 11.10
N GLY A 40 -30.49 4.60 9.90
CA GLY A 40 -30.79 5.99 9.58
C GLY A 40 -29.86 6.61 8.53
N ASP A 41 -29.71 7.93 8.54
CA ASP A 41 -28.84 8.63 7.65
C ASP A 41 -27.38 8.52 8.11
N LEU A 42 -26.54 7.91 7.28
CA LEU A 42 -25.14 7.64 7.58
C LEU A 42 -24.36 8.92 7.94
N GLN A 43 -24.62 10.04 7.27
CA GLN A 43 -23.93 11.30 7.56
C GLN A 43 -24.31 11.84 8.94
N SER A 44 -25.59 11.82 9.26
CA SER A 44 -26.09 12.23 10.58
C SER A 44 -25.52 11.34 11.67
N ASN A 45 -25.50 10.02 11.48
CA ASN A 45 -24.95 9.08 12.44
C ASN A 45 -23.46 9.34 12.69
N ARG A 46 -22.67 9.51 11.63
CA ARG A 46 -21.24 9.83 11.73
C ARG A 46 -21.01 11.13 12.49
N TYR A 47 -21.71 12.21 12.13
CA TYR A 47 -21.61 13.48 12.83
C TYR A 47 -21.89 13.34 14.32
N VAL A 48 -23.02 12.74 14.68
CA VAL A 48 -23.43 12.58 16.08
C VAL A 48 -22.42 11.75 16.88
N LEU A 49 -21.97 10.62 16.31
CA LEU A 49 -21.07 9.70 17.02
C LEU A 49 -19.65 10.23 17.11
N THR A 50 -19.13 10.91 16.08
CA THR A 50 -17.80 11.54 16.17
C THR A 50 -17.80 12.73 17.11
N GLN A 51 -18.87 13.55 17.15
CA GLN A 51 -19.02 14.61 18.16
C GLN A 51 -19.09 14.04 19.58
N ALA A 52 -19.74 12.88 19.77
CA ALA A 52 -19.76 12.21 21.07
C ALA A 52 -18.36 11.71 21.49
N ALA A 53 -17.59 11.17 20.54
CA ALA A 53 -16.20 10.76 20.79
C ALA A 53 -15.32 11.97 21.18
N LEU A 54 -15.39 13.08 20.45
CA LEU A 54 -14.67 14.31 20.79
C LEU A 54 -15.06 14.86 22.17
N LYS A 55 -16.35 14.87 22.47
CA LYS A 55 -16.86 15.31 23.77
C LYS A 55 -16.35 14.46 24.94
N LYS A 56 -16.17 13.15 24.73
CA LYS A 56 -15.56 12.25 25.72
C LYS A 56 -14.17 12.72 26.15
N HIS A 57 -13.42 13.27 25.21
CA HIS A 57 -12.08 13.81 25.44
C HIS A 57 -12.05 15.31 25.74
N ASN A 58 -13.23 15.95 25.93
CA ASN A 58 -13.39 17.39 26.11
C ASN A 58 -12.77 18.24 24.99
N LEU A 59 -12.88 17.76 23.76
CA LEU A 59 -12.33 18.39 22.56
C LEU A 59 -13.43 18.92 21.65
N THR A 60 -13.10 20.00 20.97
CA THR A 60 -13.81 20.48 19.80
C THR A 60 -13.17 19.91 18.52
N GLU A 61 -13.90 19.91 17.41
CA GLU A 61 -13.39 19.51 16.10
C GLU A 61 -12.18 20.39 15.68
N ALA A 62 -12.24 21.70 15.93
CA ALA A 62 -11.15 22.63 15.60
C ALA A 62 -9.84 22.34 16.38
N GLU A 63 -9.94 21.86 17.62
CA GLU A 63 -8.77 21.46 18.43
C GLU A 63 -8.18 20.17 17.92
N LEU A 64 -9.01 19.20 17.53
CA LEU A 64 -8.56 17.98 16.86
C LEU A 64 -7.86 18.33 15.54
N ASP A 65 -8.48 19.12 14.66
CA ASP A 65 -7.92 19.51 13.36
C ASP A 65 -6.56 20.21 13.52
N SER A 66 -6.44 21.10 14.50
CA SER A 66 -5.19 21.79 14.81
C SER A 66 -4.09 20.82 15.26
N SER A 67 -4.44 19.84 16.09
CA SER A 67 -3.52 18.80 16.55
C SER A 67 -3.12 17.87 15.40
N MET A 68 -4.08 17.48 14.58
CA MET A 68 -3.82 16.65 13.39
C MET A 68 -2.88 17.36 12.42
N LEU A 69 -3.10 18.66 12.15
CA LEU A 69 -2.22 19.44 11.28
C LEU A 69 -0.78 19.48 11.80
N TYR A 70 -0.60 19.69 13.10
CA TYR A 70 0.73 19.66 13.73
C TYR A 70 1.41 18.31 13.57
N TRP A 71 0.70 17.21 13.85
CA TRP A 71 1.25 15.86 13.75
C TRP A 71 1.56 15.47 12.31
N CYS A 72 0.78 15.92 11.33
CA CYS A 72 1.07 15.72 9.92
C CYS A 72 2.39 16.36 9.48
N GLN A 73 2.76 17.51 10.06
CA GLN A 73 4.06 18.13 9.82
C GLN A 73 5.22 17.31 10.41
N ASN A 74 4.92 16.43 11.37
CA ASN A 74 5.84 15.47 11.98
C ASN A 74 5.51 14.04 11.52
N SER A 75 5.44 13.82 10.21
CA SER A 75 4.88 12.63 9.57
C SER A 75 5.43 11.30 10.09
N GLU A 76 6.73 11.21 10.41
CA GLU A 76 7.34 9.99 10.97
C GLU A 76 6.77 9.62 12.35
N LYS A 77 6.53 10.60 13.21
CA LYS A 77 5.90 10.37 14.50
C LYS A 77 4.41 10.06 14.34
N PHE A 78 3.75 10.76 13.43
CA PHE A 78 2.33 10.55 13.19
C PHE A 78 2.03 9.16 12.64
N VAL A 79 2.88 8.62 11.74
CA VAL A 79 2.77 7.24 11.28
C VAL A 79 2.82 6.26 12.45
N LYS A 80 3.76 6.44 13.40
CA LYS A 80 3.86 5.60 14.60
C LYS A 80 2.62 5.70 15.50
N ILE A 81 2.02 6.89 15.61
CA ILE A 81 0.75 7.06 16.32
C ILE A 81 -0.35 6.25 15.62
N CYS A 82 -0.48 6.38 14.29
CA CYS A 82 -1.46 5.62 13.51
C CYS A 82 -1.26 4.10 13.61
N GLU A 83 -0.01 3.62 13.66
CA GLU A 83 0.31 2.20 13.88
C GLU A 83 -0.19 1.73 15.25
N ARG A 84 0.07 2.49 16.33
CA ARG A 84 -0.43 2.15 17.68
C ARG A 84 -1.95 2.17 17.75
N VAL A 85 -2.60 3.15 17.11
CA VAL A 85 -4.07 3.19 16.97
C VAL A 85 -4.58 1.91 16.30
N SER A 86 -3.97 1.53 15.18
CA SER A 86 -4.33 0.32 14.44
C SER A 86 -4.12 -0.96 15.29
N GLU A 87 -3.02 -1.06 16.01
CA GLU A 87 -2.74 -2.18 16.92
C GLU A 87 -3.77 -2.28 18.06
N ARG A 88 -4.17 -1.16 18.64
CA ARG A 88 -5.20 -1.12 19.70
C ARG A 88 -6.57 -1.54 19.17
N LEU A 89 -6.97 -1.03 18.00
CA LEU A 89 -8.22 -1.43 17.36
C LEU A 89 -8.24 -2.92 17.01
N ASN A 90 -7.14 -3.46 16.49
CA ASN A 90 -6.98 -4.89 16.21
C ASN A 90 -7.09 -5.72 17.50
N TYR A 91 -6.42 -5.31 18.58
CA TYR A 91 -6.50 -5.99 19.88
C TYR A 91 -7.95 -6.01 20.42
N MET A 92 -8.68 -4.88 20.28
CA MET A 92 -10.08 -4.81 20.66
C MET A 92 -10.94 -5.77 19.82
N ALA A 93 -10.71 -5.84 18.51
CA ALA A 93 -11.42 -6.76 17.60
C ALA A 93 -11.12 -8.23 17.95
N GLU A 94 -9.86 -8.58 18.19
CA GLU A 94 -9.47 -9.94 18.63
C GLU A 94 -10.16 -10.33 19.95
N SER A 95 -10.25 -9.42 20.91
CA SER A 95 -10.94 -9.67 22.18
C SER A 95 -12.42 -9.97 22.01
N GLN A 96 -13.01 -9.58 20.88
CA GLN A 96 -14.41 -9.89 20.49
C GLN A 96 -14.51 -11.11 19.55
N GLY A 97 -13.41 -11.85 19.33
CA GLY A 97 -13.37 -13.04 18.50
C GLY A 97 -13.26 -12.78 17.00
N VAL A 98 -12.92 -11.56 16.59
CA VAL A 98 -12.58 -11.24 15.20
C VAL A 98 -11.15 -11.64 14.93
N GLU A 99 -10.90 -12.38 13.86
CA GLU A 99 -9.52 -12.72 13.46
C GLU A 99 -8.73 -11.44 13.12
N ARG A 100 -7.50 -11.39 13.61
CA ARG A 100 -6.59 -10.28 13.33
C ARG A 100 -6.42 -10.12 11.82
N GLN A 101 -6.57 -8.90 11.32
CA GLN A 101 -6.04 -8.58 10.00
C GLN A 101 -4.52 -8.68 10.07
N GLU A 102 -3.99 -9.73 9.45
CA GLU A 102 -2.54 -9.94 9.41
C GLU A 102 -1.84 -8.72 8.77
N LYS A 103 -0.65 -8.41 9.28
CA LYS A 103 0.28 -7.53 8.57
C LYS A 103 0.41 -8.07 7.14
N ASN A 104 0.61 -7.19 6.18
CA ASN A 104 0.75 -7.55 4.77
C ASN A 104 1.51 -8.88 4.63
N PRO A 105 0.89 -9.95 4.09
CA PRO A 105 1.49 -11.30 4.07
C PRO A 105 2.82 -11.36 3.31
N TYR A 106 3.10 -10.35 2.50
CA TYR A 106 4.34 -10.23 1.73
C TYR A 106 5.50 -9.56 2.52
N SER A 107 5.24 -9.03 3.72
CA SER A 107 6.29 -8.41 4.55
C SER A 107 7.34 -9.42 5.04
N TYR A 108 7.00 -10.70 5.06
CA TYR A 108 7.91 -11.80 5.47
C TYR A 108 8.75 -12.37 4.31
N LEU A 109 8.53 -11.91 3.09
CA LEU A 109 9.32 -12.39 1.95
C LEU A 109 10.79 -11.96 2.10
N ALA A 110 11.68 -12.84 1.69
CA ALA A 110 13.11 -12.52 1.56
C ALA A 110 13.30 -11.39 0.52
N THR A 111 14.45 -10.73 0.60
CA THR A 111 14.86 -9.70 -0.38
C THR A 111 15.41 -10.28 -1.68
N GLU A 112 15.66 -11.59 -1.71
CA GLU A 112 16.22 -12.33 -2.84
C GLU A 112 15.37 -13.56 -3.17
N GLY A 113 15.50 -14.06 -4.39
CA GLY A 113 14.79 -15.25 -4.89
C GLY A 113 13.79 -14.93 -5.99
N ASP A 114 13.07 -15.96 -6.43
CA ASP A 114 12.09 -15.86 -7.54
C ASP A 114 10.89 -14.95 -7.19
N THR A 115 10.55 -14.88 -5.90
CA THR A 115 9.58 -13.93 -5.33
C THR A 115 10.24 -13.23 -4.15
N ALA A 116 10.41 -11.92 -4.22
CA ALA A 116 11.16 -11.15 -3.25
C ALA A 116 10.49 -9.83 -2.91
N ASN A 117 10.56 -9.42 -1.62
CA ASN A 117 10.19 -8.06 -1.22
C ASN A 117 11.41 -7.15 -1.38
N VAL A 118 11.37 -6.27 -2.37
CA VAL A 118 12.46 -5.33 -2.70
C VAL A 118 12.24 -3.92 -2.12
N TRP A 119 11.25 -3.73 -1.26
CA TRP A 119 10.99 -2.46 -0.59
C TRP A 119 12.07 -2.16 0.44
N ASN A 120 12.80 -1.07 0.26
CA ASN A 120 13.89 -0.63 1.13
C ASN A 120 13.77 0.85 1.53
N LEU A 121 12.57 1.42 1.40
CA LEU A 121 12.28 2.83 1.67
C LEU A 121 11.54 2.99 3.00
N ARG A 122 10.96 4.17 3.23
CA ARG A 122 10.24 4.49 4.48
C ARG A 122 9.07 3.55 4.73
N GLU A 123 8.79 3.30 6.00
CA GLU A 123 7.73 2.37 6.44
C GLU A 123 6.33 2.99 6.38
N GLY A 124 6.24 4.32 6.41
CA GLY A 124 4.97 5.02 6.39
C GLY A 124 5.02 6.38 5.71
N VAL A 125 3.87 6.82 5.23
CA VAL A 125 3.66 8.10 4.54
C VAL A 125 2.31 8.69 4.94
N VAL A 126 2.27 10.01 5.08
CA VAL A 126 1.04 10.77 5.32
C VAL A 126 0.87 11.80 4.20
N LEU A 127 -0.31 11.83 3.60
CA LEU A 127 -0.70 12.84 2.60
C LEU A 127 -1.85 13.69 3.10
N ILE A 128 -1.84 14.97 2.70
CA ILE A 128 -2.85 15.97 3.09
C ILE A 128 -3.33 16.70 1.82
N PRO A 129 -4.64 16.73 1.52
CA PRO A 129 -5.14 17.21 0.24
C PRO A 129 -5.03 18.73 0.02
N ASN A 130 -4.77 19.49 1.07
CA ASN A 130 -4.75 20.97 1.02
C ASN A 130 -3.35 21.57 1.14
N MET A 131 -2.31 20.73 1.13
CA MET A 131 -0.92 21.14 1.33
C MET A 131 -0.03 20.63 0.18
N VAL A 132 1.22 21.05 0.19
CA VAL A 132 2.24 20.62 -0.78
C VAL A 132 2.46 19.09 -0.73
N ASP A 133 2.14 18.47 0.41
CA ASP A 133 2.35 17.03 0.67
C ASP A 133 1.15 16.15 0.24
N ASN A 134 0.50 16.47 -0.87
CA ASN A 134 -0.59 15.67 -1.43
C ASN A 134 -0.11 14.59 -2.41
N ILE A 135 1.19 14.48 -2.63
CA ILE A 135 1.83 13.51 -3.52
C ILE A 135 2.99 12.84 -2.78
N TYR A 136 3.06 11.52 -2.89
CA TYR A 136 4.22 10.74 -2.53
C TYR A 136 4.72 9.99 -3.77
N SER A 137 6.02 10.03 -4.02
CA SER A 137 6.63 9.26 -5.12
C SER A 137 7.92 8.59 -4.66
N PHE A 138 8.19 7.44 -5.25
CA PHE A 138 9.46 6.73 -5.05
C PHE A 138 10.01 6.21 -6.37
N THR A 139 11.30 5.97 -6.37
CA THR A 139 12.03 5.24 -7.42
C THR A 139 12.94 4.22 -6.75
N ILE A 140 12.87 2.98 -7.19
CA ILE A 140 13.81 1.91 -6.83
C ILE A 140 14.53 1.52 -8.10
N GLU A 141 15.85 1.80 -8.15
CA GLU A 141 16.71 1.40 -9.26
C GLU A 141 16.89 -0.11 -9.26
N SER A 142 16.97 -0.70 -10.44
CA SER A 142 17.22 -2.13 -10.58
C SER A 142 18.66 -2.45 -10.15
N ASP A 143 18.82 -3.61 -9.57
CA ASP A 143 20.13 -4.21 -9.26
C ASP A 143 20.32 -5.53 -10.02
N THR A 144 21.37 -6.29 -9.67
CA THR A 144 21.70 -7.57 -10.32
C THR A 144 20.67 -8.67 -10.09
N THR A 145 19.71 -8.47 -9.18
CA THR A 145 18.64 -9.42 -8.89
C THR A 145 17.43 -9.26 -9.79
N TYR A 146 17.32 -8.14 -10.54
CA TYR A 146 16.23 -7.90 -11.47
C TYR A 146 16.46 -8.63 -12.80
N GLN A 147 15.40 -9.23 -13.33
CA GLN A 147 15.44 -9.96 -14.59
C GLN A 147 14.46 -9.35 -15.61
N ALA A 148 14.81 -9.49 -16.88
CA ALA A 148 13.90 -9.13 -17.95
C ALA A 148 12.64 -10.00 -17.88
N GLY A 149 11.48 -9.35 -17.90
CA GLY A 149 10.18 -10.03 -17.77
C GLY A 149 9.62 -10.05 -16.35
N ASP A 150 10.32 -9.51 -15.35
CA ASP A 150 9.81 -9.41 -13.99
C ASP A 150 8.50 -8.64 -13.94
N SER A 151 7.63 -9.09 -13.06
CA SER A 151 6.37 -8.46 -12.69
C SER A 151 6.43 -7.94 -11.26
N PHE A 152 5.61 -6.94 -10.95
CA PHE A 152 5.65 -6.27 -9.65
C PHE A 152 4.28 -6.15 -9.02
N MET A 153 4.23 -6.22 -7.70
CA MET A 153 3.08 -5.89 -6.89
C MET A 153 3.50 -4.92 -5.79
N TRP A 154 2.90 -3.74 -5.77
CA TRP A 154 3.10 -2.76 -4.73
C TRP A 154 1.93 -2.83 -3.75
N GLY A 155 2.22 -3.22 -2.49
CA GLY A 155 1.25 -3.38 -1.43
C GLY A 155 1.46 -2.35 -0.32
N PHE A 156 0.35 -1.86 0.26
CA PHE A 156 0.36 -0.98 1.44
C PHE A 156 -1.03 -0.96 2.08
N THR A 157 -1.09 -0.52 3.34
CA THR A 157 -2.34 -0.33 4.08
C THR A 157 -2.69 1.15 4.09
N THR A 158 -3.97 1.47 3.87
CA THR A 158 -4.50 2.85 3.86
C THR A 158 -5.40 3.10 5.05
N GLN A 159 -5.29 4.31 5.61
CA GLN A 159 -6.14 4.80 6.68
C GLN A 159 -6.49 6.26 6.38
N PHE A 160 -7.75 6.51 6.06
CA PHE A 160 -8.27 7.87 5.89
C PHE A 160 -8.79 8.39 7.22
N LEU A 161 -8.33 9.58 7.58
CA LEU A 161 -8.73 10.32 8.76
C LEU A 161 -9.38 11.62 8.26
N ASN A 162 -10.67 11.59 8.07
CA ASN A 162 -11.42 12.71 7.48
C ASN A 162 -12.64 13.05 8.33
N SER A 163 -12.93 14.33 8.46
CA SER A 163 -14.19 14.83 9.02
C SER A 163 -15.35 14.65 8.03
N ASP A 164 -15.05 14.67 6.73
CA ASP A 164 -16.00 14.49 5.65
C ASP A 164 -15.67 13.23 4.82
N HIS A 165 -16.70 12.54 4.36
CA HIS A 165 -16.72 11.16 3.86
C HIS A 165 -16.00 10.88 2.54
N TYR A 166 -15.14 11.74 2.09
CA TYR A 166 -14.49 11.58 0.80
C TYR A 166 -13.12 10.92 0.95
N ASN A 167 -13.07 9.66 0.72
CA ASN A 167 -11.87 8.86 0.76
C ASN A 167 -11.43 8.54 -0.67
N GLU A 168 -10.59 9.39 -1.24
CA GLU A 168 -10.09 9.20 -2.61
C GLU A 168 -8.62 9.55 -2.73
N ALA A 169 -7.88 8.62 -3.27
CA ALA A 169 -6.52 8.81 -3.75
C ALA A 169 -6.27 7.89 -4.96
N TYR A 170 -5.15 8.07 -5.62
CA TYR A 170 -4.76 7.28 -6.79
C TYR A 170 -3.34 6.79 -6.60
N ALA A 171 -3.13 5.50 -6.81
CA ALA A 171 -1.81 4.90 -6.88
C ALA A 171 -1.46 4.60 -8.33
N LEU A 172 -0.24 4.93 -8.73
CA LEU A 172 0.37 4.60 -10.00
C LEU A 172 1.64 3.78 -9.73
N LEU A 173 1.76 2.64 -10.38
CA LEU A 173 2.99 1.83 -10.41
C LEU A 173 3.48 1.77 -11.85
N SER A 174 4.77 2.03 -12.08
CA SER A 174 5.38 1.97 -13.41
C SER A 174 6.75 1.31 -13.39
N VAL A 175 7.09 0.66 -14.50
CA VAL A 175 8.42 0.09 -14.78
C VAL A 175 9.04 0.84 -15.94
N HIS A 176 10.25 1.33 -15.73
CA HIS A 176 11.09 1.95 -16.74
C HIS A 176 12.12 0.95 -17.23
N TYR A 177 12.27 0.85 -18.53
CA TYR A 177 13.20 -0.05 -19.19
C TYR A 177 14.45 0.70 -19.70
N GLU A 178 15.56 -0.01 -19.94
CA GLU A 178 16.80 0.56 -20.44
C GLU A 178 16.68 1.23 -21.83
N ASN A 179 15.67 0.84 -22.60
CA ASN A 179 15.37 1.44 -23.91
C ASN A 179 14.44 2.67 -23.83
N ASP A 180 14.31 3.28 -22.64
CA ASP A 180 13.42 4.41 -22.34
C ASP A 180 11.90 4.13 -22.49
N SER A 181 11.50 2.88 -22.70
CA SER A 181 10.09 2.51 -22.67
C SER A 181 9.58 2.50 -21.21
N ILE A 182 8.31 2.87 -21.02
CA ILE A 182 7.64 2.87 -19.73
C ILE A 182 6.32 2.12 -19.88
N ILE A 183 6.05 1.24 -18.92
CA ILE A 183 4.73 0.67 -18.72
C ILE A 183 4.21 1.05 -17.34
N GLY A 184 2.92 1.11 -17.15
CA GLY A 184 2.34 1.44 -15.84
C GLY A 184 0.89 1.02 -15.73
N THR A 185 0.46 0.97 -14.48
CA THR A 185 -0.93 0.73 -14.09
C THR A 185 -1.32 1.73 -13.02
N SER A 186 -2.60 2.07 -12.96
CA SER A 186 -3.12 2.95 -11.91
C SER A 186 -4.33 2.33 -11.26
N GLN A 187 -4.49 2.62 -9.96
CA GLN A 187 -5.61 2.16 -9.17
C GLN A 187 -6.16 3.30 -8.32
N ARG A 188 -7.49 3.42 -8.29
CA ARG A 188 -8.18 4.30 -7.34
C ARG A 188 -8.16 3.66 -5.96
N ILE A 189 -7.80 4.45 -4.95
CA ILE A 189 -7.79 4.09 -3.55
C ILE A 189 -9.02 4.70 -2.88
N GLY A 190 -9.79 3.90 -2.18
CA GLY A 190 -10.93 4.36 -1.39
C GLY A 190 -11.10 3.52 -0.13
N GLY A 191 -11.33 4.18 1.00
CA GLY A 191 -11.54 3.54 2.30
C GLY A 191 -10.28 2.98 2.97
N ASN A 192 -10.48 2.47 4.19
CA ASN A 192 -9.42 1.94 5.05
C ASN A 192 -9.24 0.45 4.76
N ARG A 193 -8.19 0.08 4.05
CA ARG A 193 -7.94 -1.31 3.65
C ARG A 193 -6.52 -1.51 3.16
N GLN A 194 -6.14 -2.76 2.99
CA GLN A 194 -4.95 -3.14 2.24
C GLN A 194 -5.18 -2.92 0.73
N ILE A 195 -4.20 -2.33 0.08
CA ILE A 195 -4.16 -2.05 -1.36
C ILE A 195 -3.05 -2.88 -1.98
N GLU A 196 -3.32 -3.44 -3.16
CA GLU A 196 -2.33 -4.11 -3.99
C GLU A 196 -2.43 -3.58 -5.42
N VAL A 197 -1.38 -2.94 -5.89
CA VAL A 197 -1.26 -2.46 -7.27
C VAL A 197 -0.34 -3.39 -8.02
N ARG A 198 -0.89 -4.16 -8.98
CA ARG A 198 -0.16 -5.19 -9.73
C ARG A 198 0.19 -4.71 -11.12
N LEU A 199 1.43 -4.93 -11.55
CA LEU A 199 1.94 -4.62 -12.87
C LEU A 199 2.66 -5.83 -13.44
N ASN A 200 2.00 -6.54 -14.34
CA ASN A 200 2.56 -7.67 -15.04
C ASN A 200 3.38 -7.19 -16.26
N SER A 201 4.48 -7.88 -16.55
CA SER A 201 5.29 -7.59 -17.74
C SER A 201 4.58 -8.09 -19.00
N PRO A 202 4.14 -7.19 -19.93
CA PRO A 202 3.52 -7.63 -21.18
C PRO A 202 4.52 -8.35 -22.08
N ALA A 203 4.05 -9.26 -22.92
CA ALA A 203 4.88 -10.08 -23.80
C ALA A 203 5.90 -9.28 -24.62
N LYS A 204 5.52 -8.08 -25.08
CA LYS A 204 6.38 -7.15 -25.83
C LYS A 204 7.61 -6.69 -25.06
N TYR A 205 7.55 -6.64 -23.72
CA TYR A 205 8.59 -6.09 -22.85
C TYR A 205 9.36 -7.16 -22.09
N LYS A 206 9.01 -8.45 -22.24
CA LYS A 206 9.61 -9.56 -21.50
C LYS A 206 11.11 -9.78 -21.73
N GLU A 207 11.67 -9.22 -22.79
CA GLU A 207 13.10 -9.33 -23.12
C GLU A 207 13.89 -8.04 -22.77
N LEU A 208 13.21 -7.00 -22.29
CA LEU A 208 13.84 -5.73 -21.98
C LEU A 208 14.35 -5.72 -20.54
N SER A 209 15.59 -5.22 -20.39
CA SER A 209 16.18 -4.98 -19.06
C SER A 209 15.45 -3.84 -18.36
N ILE A 210 15.14 -4.05 -17.08
CA ILE A 210 14.48 -3.07 -16.23
C ILE A 210 15.54 -2.10 -15.70
N ARG A 211 15.26 -0.78 -15.78
CA ARG A 211 16.07 0.28 -15.20
C ARG A 211 15.60 0.62 -13.79
N SER A 212 14.30 0.85 -13.62
CA SER A 212 13.75 1.21 -12.32
C SER A 212 12.27 0.86 -12.22
N VAL A 213 11.80 0.74 -10.98
CA VAL A 213 10.38 0.66 -10.62
C VAL A 213 10.00 1.93 -9.87
N ASN A 214 8.91 2.56 -10.31
CA ASN A 214 8.48 3.84 -9.76
C ASN A 214 7.04 3.74 -9.29
N GLY A 215 6.75 4.35 -8.15
CA GLY A 215 5.39 4.44 -7.65
C GLY A 215 5.05 5.87 -7.27
N THR A 216 3.78 6.23 -7.45
CA THR A 216 3.25 7.53 -7.05
C THR A 216 1.88 7.35 -6.42
N ILE A 217 1.65 8.00 -5.29
CA ILE A 217 0.32 8.16 -4.71
C ILE A 217 -0.02 9.64 -4.76
N TYR A 218 -1.20 9.92 -5.27
CA TYR A 218 -1.74 11.27 -5.39
C TYR A 218 -3.09 11.36 -4.68
N MET A 219 -3.21 12.30 -3.76
CA MET A 219 -4.44 12.66 -3.09
C MET A 219 -4.98 13.96 -3.71
N PRO A 220 -6.17 13.98 -4.35
CA PRO A 220 -6.70 15.16 -4.99
C PRO A 220 -6.86 16.32 -4.01
N LEU A 221 -6.49 17.54 -4.45
CA LEU A 221 -6.68 18.76 -3.68
C LEU A 221 -8.17 19.05 -3.48
N ARG A 222 -8.51 19.63 -2.33
CA ARG A 222 -9.86 20.03 -1.97
C ARG A 222 -9.94 21.48 -1.56
N LYS A 223 -11.08 22.07 -1.80
CA LYS A 223 -11.37 23.45 -1.41
C LYS A 223 -11.93 23.54 0.00
N GLU A 224 -12.59 22.50 0.47
CA GLU A 224 -13.26 22.46 1.77
C GLU A 224 -13.05 21.10 2.43
N GLY A 225 -13.11 21.08 3.75
CA GLY A 225 -12.92 19.90 4.57
C GLY A 225 -11.45 19.58 4.86
N PHE A 226 -11.25 18.86 5.93
CA PHE A 226 -9.95 18.33 6.34
C PHE A 226 -9.87 16.85 6.02
N GLY A 227 -8.74 16.39 5.53
CA GLY A 227 -8.52 14.98 5.25
C GLY A 227 -7.05 14.63 5.34
N ILE A 228 -6.79 13.45 5.85
CA ILE A 228 -5.45 12.87 5.90
C ILE A 228 -5.55 11.45 5.34
N LEU A 229 -4.56 11.07 4.55
CA LEU A 229 -4.31 9.69 4.17
C LEU A 229 -3.01 9.23 4.81
N ALA A 230 -3.09 8.41 5.84
CA ALA A 230 -1.96 7.70 6.40
C ALA A 230 -1.81 6.35 5.69
N MET A 231 -0.58 5.98 5.39
CA MET A 231 -0.24 4.72 4.74
C MET A 231 0.98 4.09 5.40
N ASN A 232 0.91 2.78 5.59
CA ASN A 232 1.98 1.98 6.20
C ASN A 232 2.04 0.57 5.60
N ASN A 233 2.90 -0.29 6.14
CA ASN A 233 3.08 -1.67 5.71
C ASN A 233 3.40 -1.79 4.20
N PHE A 234 4.26 -0.90 3.70
CA PHE A 234 4.67 -0.93 2.31
C PHE A 234 5.48 -2.18 1.99
N VAL A 235 5.18 -2.79 0.85
CA VAL A 235 5.96 -3.85 0.23
C VAL A 235 6.01 -3.61 -1.28
N LEU A 236 7.13 -3.93 -1.91
CA LEU A 236 7.23 -4.04 -3.36
C LEU A 236 7.69 -5.45 -3.67
N VAL A 237 6.77 -6.31 -4.08
CA VAL A 237 7.06 -7.70 -4.40
C VAL A 237 7.42 -7.80 -5.87
N ARG A 238 8.61 -8.34 -6.14
CA ARG A 238 9.08 -8.71 -7.47
C ARG A 238 8.81 -10.20 -7.69
N TYR A 239 8.32 -10.54 -8.88
CA TYR A 239 8.09 -11.90 -9.35
C TYR A 239 8.90 -12.15 -10.61
N HIS A 240 9.80 -13.12 -10.61
CA HIS A 240 10.49 -13.56 -11.82
C HIS A 240 9.54 -14.30 -12.76
N ASP A 241 9.76 -14.16 -14.07
CA ASP A 241 9.02 -14.94 -15.08
C ASP A 241 9.51 -16.40 -15.10
N MET A 242 8.82 -17.27 -14.37
CA MET A 242 9.16 -18.69 -14.23
C MET A 242 9.10 -19.46 -15.56
N THR A 243 8.36 -18.96 -16.56
CA THR A 243 8.28 -19.63 -17.88
C THR A 243 9.62 -19.66 -18.61
N LYS A 244 10.55 -18.77 -18.26
CA LYS A 244 11.92 -18.76 -18.80
C LYS A 244 12.83 -19.80 -18.14
N LYS A 245 12.59 -20.11 -16.88
CA LYS A 245 13.39 -21.10 -16.14
C LYS A 245 13.14 -22.51 -16.67
N GLU A 246 11.86 -22.86 -16.86
CA GLU A 246 11.47 -24.15 -17.46
C GLU A 246 12.04 -24.29 -18.88
N ARG A 247 11.97 -23.24 -19.70
CA ARG A 247 12.51 -23.28 -21.08
C ARG A 247 14.05 -23.41 -21.12
N LYS A 248 14.79 -22.82 -20.16
CA LYS A 248 16.24 -23.01 -20.05
C LYS A 248 16.61 -24.42 -19.61
N GLU A 249 15.86 -25.02 -18.70
CA GLU A 249 16.07 -26.40 -18.27
C GLU A 249 15.76 -27.40 -19.39
N GLU A 250 14.69 -27.19 -20.18
CA GLU A 250 14.39 -28.00 -21.37
C GLU A 250 15.51 -27.91 -22.42
N VAL A 251 16.05 -26.73 -22.68
CA VAL A 251 17.15 -26.54 -23.65
C VAL A 251 18.44 -27.18 -23.16
N LEU A 252 18.74 -27.16 -21.87
CA LEU A 252 19.91 -27.81 -21.29
C LEU A 252 19.81 -29.34 -21.29
N VAL A 253 18.59 -29.88 -21.24
CA VAL A 253 18.34 -31.34 -21.31
C VAL A 253 18.46 -31.85 -22.76
N VAL A 254 18.10 -31.04 -23.77
CA VAL A 254 18.18 -31.42 -25.19
C VAL A 254 19.63 -31.43 -25.73
N ASP A 255 20.51 -30.58 -25.18
CA ASP A 255 21.91 -30.48 -25.67
C ASP A 255 22.86 -31.54 -25.06
N SER A 256 22.39 -32.38 -24.11
CA SER A 256 23.19 -33.42 -23.47
C SER A 256 22.88 -34.86 -23.93
N THR A 257 21.98 -35.05 -24.90
CA THR A 257 21.63 -36.41 -25.42
C THR A 257 21.75 -36.54 -26.91
N ASP A 258 22.99 -36.45 -27.42
CA ASP A 258 23.31 -37.10 -28.68
C ASP A 258 24.05 -38.41 -28.37
N LYS A 259 23.30 -39.46 -28.16
CA LYS A 259 23.59 -40.88 -28.52
C LYS A 259 22.47 -41.81 -28.03
N THR A 260 21.68 -42.22 -29.03
CA THR A 260 21.10 -43.57 -29.15
C THR A 260 20.29 -44.12 -27.97
N GLN A 261 18.97 -44.12 -28.05
CA GLN A 261 18.14 -45.33 -28.05
C GLN A 261 16.66 -45.01 -28.19
N GLU A 262 16.03 -45.57 -29.21
CA GLU A 262 14.58 -45.77 -29.30
C GLU A 262 14.10 -46.51 -28.08
N LEU A 263 13.02 -46.06 -27.41
CA LEU A 263 12.05 -46.92 -26.75
C LEU A 263 10.81 -46.14 -26.27
N GLN A 264 9.70 -46.46 -26.94
CA GLN A 264 8.35 -46.64 -26.42
C GLN A 264 7.65 -45.50 -25.66
N VAL A 265 6.68 -44.96 -26.36
CA VAL A 265 5.52 -44.25 -25.84
C VAL A 265 4.80 -45.09 -24.78
N ALA A 266 4.65 -44.57 -23.57
CA ALA A 266 3.67 -45.01 -22.60
C ALA A 266 2.94 -43.79 -22.02
N ASP A 267 1.71 -43.76 -22.40
CA ASP A 267 0.59 -42.93 -21.99
C ASP A 267 0.42 -42.86 -20.47
N SER A 268 0.41 -41.69 -19.89
CA SER A 268 -0.33 -41.41 -18.66
C SER A 268 -0.46 -39.89 -18.42
N ALA A 269 -1.44 -39.31 -19.09
CA ALA A 269 -2.02 -38.02 -18.71
C ALA A 269 -2.64 -38.16 -17.31
N ARG A 270 -2.04 -37.55 -16.29
CA ARG A 270 -2.70 -37.17 -15.06
C ARG A 270 -2.60 -35.66 -14.89
N VAL A 271 -3.62 -35.01 -15.41
CA VAL A 271 -3.96 -33.61 -15.12
C VAL A 271 -4.19 -33.49 -13.61
N ARG A 272 -3.30 -32.78 -12.90
CA ARG A 272 -3.60 -32.25 -11.58
C ARG A 272 -4.27 -30.91 -11.77
N GLN A 273 -5.58 -30.89 -11.56
CA GLN A 273 -6.37 -29.66 -11.47
C GLN A 273 -5.90 -28.85 -10.26
N ASN A 274 -5.51 -27.61 -10.54
CA ASN A 274 -5.20 -26.59 -9.55
C ASN A 274 -6.53 -26.03 -9.01
N PRO A 275 -6.78 -25.98 -7.68
CA PRO A 275 -8.08 -25.58 -7.13
C PRO A 275 -8.34 -24.07 -7.12
N TYR A 276 -7.55 -23.24 -7.79
CA TYR A 276 -7.72 -21.78 -7.83
C TYR A 276 -7.96 -21.23 -9.24
N ASP A 277 -8.80 -21.89 -10.01
CA ASP A 277 -9.31 -21.35 -11.28
C ASP A 277 -10.50 -20.42 -10.98
N ILE A 278 -10.21 -19.15 -10.67
CA ILE A 278 -11.20 -18.10 -10.53
C ILE A 278 -11.45 -17.54 -11.93
N ARG A 279 -12.68 -17.70 -12.37
CA ARG A 279 -13.22 -17.24 -13.66
C ARG A 279 -12.91 -15.76 -13.88
N ASP A 280 -12.37 -15.45 -15.03
CA ASP A 280 -12.28 -14.11 -15.62
C ASP A 280 -13.67 -13.47 -15.71
N GLU A 281 -13.97 -12.56 -14.80
CA GLU A 281 -14.95 -11.51 -15.03
C GLU A 281 -14.18 -10.29 -15.55
N GLN A 282 -14.60 -9.84 -16.72
CA GLN A 282 -14.04 -8.79 -17.56
C GLN A 282 -13.62 -7.55 -16.76
N ALA A 283 -12.33 -7.39 -16.53
CA ALA A 283 -11.74 -6.14 -16.11
C ALA A 283 -11.46 -5.30 -17.35
N ASP A 284 -12.12 -4.16 -17.43
CA ASP A 284 -11.97 -3.13 -18.45
C ASP A 284 -10.49 -2.65 -18.49
N GLU A 285 -9.75 -3.07 -19.50
CA GLU A 285 -8.35 -2.69 -19.74
C GLU A 285 -8.27 -1.23 -20.16
N ARG A 286 -8.05 -0.31 -19.21
CA ARG A 286 -7.60 1.05 -19.51
C ARG A 286 -6.09 1.16 -19.32
N THR A 287 -5.36 0.65 -20.28
CA THR A 287 -3.92 0.90 -20.39
C THR A 287 -3.69 2.31 -20.94
N ILE A 288 -3.20 3.23 -20.11
CA ILE A 288 -2.81 4.57 -20.54
C ILE A 288 -1.42 4.49 -21.19
N ARG A 289 -1.36 4.74 -22.48
CA ARG A 289 -0.14 4.78 -23.26
C ARG A 289 0.37 6.23 -23.31
N ILE A 290 1.47 6.54 -22.61
CA ILE A 290 2.17 7.80 -22.78
C ILE A 290 3.27 7.59 -23.83
N VAL A 291 2.99 7.99 -25.06
CA VAL A 291 3.99 8.06 -26.14
C VAL A 291 4.44 9.52 -26.22
N ARG A 292 5.73 9.79 -25.99
CA ARG A 292 6.35 11.04 -26.37
C ARG A 292 6.78 10.92 -27.82
N ASP A 293 6.10 11.63 -28.71
CA ASP A 293 6.64 11.90 -30.05
C ASP A 293 7.74 12.95 -29.94
N LYS A 294 8.83 12.69 -30.66
CA LYS A 294 9.92 13.65 -30.87
C LYS A 294 9.53 14.64 -31.95
#